data_4ad59f03b8d90548a894be13813078b0
#
_entry.id   4ad59f03b8d90548a894be13813078b0
#
_cell.length_a   1.000
_cell.length_b   1.000
_cell.length_c   1.000
_cell.angle_alpha   90.00
_cell.angle_beta   90.00
_cell.angle_gamma   90.00
#
_symmetry.space_group_name_H-M   'P 1'
#
loop_
_entity.id
_entity.type
_entity.pdbx_description
1 polymer ?
#
loop_
_entity_poly.entity_id
_entity_poly.type
_entity_poly.pdbx_seq_one_letter_code
_entity_poly.pdbx_strand_id
1 'polypeptide(L)'
;MKNPHLRAPALLLALLLMLTLAACGGDDTETMAPVEPDKLPGQEETQEEGVLNPLTGLREETSYTLERPIAVMINNLKQATPPRGMSAYDGAFEVLAEGEINRIIALFYDYESIPEIGSVRSARDYYFKLVRPLDPIVLHYGGSDAAYIYIKQNKLDTLNGMESNVDSLLYWRDQQRIKSAGYEHSVFTSGEKVREAVEQLERRTETEQTEPFFRFRGEEEEAKATGSLPGVTITV
;
A
#
# COMPACT_ATOMS: atom_id res chain seq x y z
N MET A 1 -32.82 8.32 72.89
CA MET A 1 -33.71 9.03 71.97
C MET A 1 -32.96 10.29 71.52
N LYS A 2 -32.43 10.37 70.32
CA LYS A 2 -31.69 11.48 69.80
C LYS A 2 -32.59 12.39 68.97
N ASN A 3 -32.75 13.62 69.37
CA ASN A 3 -33.64 14.61 68.79
C ASN A 3 -33.17 15.00 67.35
N PRO A 4 -33.98 14.83 66.31
CA PRO A 4 -33.61 15.16 64.95
C PRO A 4 -33.75 16.67 64.58
N HIS A 5 -34.23 17.53 65.47
CA HIS A 5 -34.62 18.89 65.16
C HIS A 5 -33.51 19.95 65.25
N LEU A 6 -32.24 19.56 65.62
CA LEU A 6 -31.15 20.51 65.78
C LEU A 6 -30.19 20.63 64.60
N ARG A 7 -30.44 19.87 63.51
CA ARG A 7 -29.53 19.86 62.36
C ARG A 7 -29.96 20.77 61.17
N ALA A 8 -31.23 21.19 61.16
CA ALA A 8 -31.75 21.98 60.07
C ALA A 8 -31.30 23.49 60.05
N PRO A 9 -31.20 24.20 61.20
CA PRO A 9 -30.80 25.58 61.17
C PRO A 9 -29.31 25.79 60.84
N ALA A 10 -28.41 24.80 61.14
CA ALA A 10 -26.99 24.92 60.89
C ALA A 10 -26.65 24.81 59.39
N LEU A 11 -27.42 24.01 58.63
CA LEU A 11 -27.26 23.85 57.20
C LEU A 11 -27.73 25.08 56.39
N LEU A 12 -28.83 25.72 56.87
CA LEU A 12 -29.33 26.97 56.28
C LEU A 12 -28.41 28.14 56.50
N LEU A 13 -27.77 28.22 57.66
CA LEU A 13 -26.79 29.29 57.96
C LEU A 13 -25.48 29.13 57.16
N ALA A 14 -25.04 27.89 56.92
CA ALA A 14 -23.88 27.60 56.07
C ALA A 14 -24.14 27.93 54.59
N LEU A 15 -25.34 27.69 54.11
CA LEU A 15 -25.74 28.01 52.73
C LEU A 15 -25.87 29.52 52.52
N LEU A 16 -26.37 30.27 53.54
CA LEU A 16 -26.47 31.75 53.48
C LEU A 16 -25.10 32.42 53.54
N LEU A 17 -24.15 31.84 54.29
CA LEU A 17 -22.77 32.38 54.37
C LEU A 17 -21.97 32.15 53.06
N MET A 18 -22.28 31.12 52.29
CA MET A 18 -21.64 30.93 50.98
C MET A 18 -22.17 31.86 49.89
N LEU A 19 -23.39 32.39 50.03
CA LEU A 19 -23.92 33.35 49.05
C LEU A 19 -23.42 34.80 49.24
N THR A 20 -22.81 35.13 50.37
CA THR A 20 -22.30 36.49 50.63
C THR A 20 -20.84 36.69 50.27
N LEU A 21 -20.13 35.62 49.88
CA LEU A 21 -18.72 35.70 49.44
C LEU A 21 -18.55 35.85 47.93
N ALA A 22 -19.65 35.90 47.16
CA ALA A 22 -19.62 36.00 45.71
C ALA A 22 -19.80 37.47 45.17
N ALA A 23 -19.75 38.48 46.04
CA ALA A 23 -20.01 39.85 45.63
C ALA A 23 -18.98 40.82 46.24
N CYS A 24 -17.70 40.68 45.93
CA CYS A 24 -16.69 41.79 45.93
C CYS A 24 -15.36 41.24 45.44
N GLY A 25 -14.95 41.69 44.28
CA GLY A 25 -13.65 41.41 43.71
C GLY A 25 -13.66 41.77 42.22
N GLY A 26 -13.88 43.00 41.91
CA GLY A 26 -13.49 43.54 40.62
C GLY A 26 -11.97 43.69 40.61
N ASP A 27 -11.28 42.87 39.89
CA ASP A 27 -9.96 43.11 39.41
C ASP A 27 -9.97 42.79 37.93
N ASP A 28 -9.92 43.83 37.11
CA ASP A 28 -9.77 43.77 35.66
C ASP A 28 -8.39 43.24 35.31
N THR A 29 -8.20 41.94 35.51
CA THR A 29 -7.17 41.20 34.81
C THR A 29 -7.88 40.47 33.69
N GLU A 30 -7.90 41.08 32.52
CA GLU A 30 -8.16 40.39 31.28
C GLU A 30 -7.20 39.18 31.20
N THR A 31 -7.70 38.04 31.65
CA THR A 31 -7.08 36.76 31.31
C THR A 31 -7.36 36.60 29.83
N MET A 32 -6.41 36.98 28.98
CA MET A 32 -6.41 36.64 27.58
C MET A 32 -6.61 35.11 27.51
N ALA A 33 -7.77 34.70 27.06
CA ALA A 33 -7.97 33.35 26.57
C ALA A 33 -6.83 33.04 25.59
N PRO A 34 -6.32 31.80 25.53
CA PRO A 34 -5.37 31.41 24.48
C PRO A 34 -6.00 31.81 23.14
N VAL A 35 -5.39 32.78 22.47
CA VAL A 35 -5.73 33.12 21.10
C VAL A 35 -5.42 31.84 20.32
N GLU A 36 -6.46 31.11 19.93
CA GLU A 36 -6.28 30.13 18.85
C GLU A 36 -5.65 30.91 17.69
N PRO A 37 -4.56 30.42 17.11
CA PRO A 37 -3.96 31.10 15.96
C PRO A 37 -5.05 31.31 14.93
N ASP A 38 -5.33 32.58 14.61
CA ASP A 38 -6.26 32.97 13.56
C ASP A 38 -6.00 32.09 12.34
N LYS A 39 -6.94 31.21 12.03
CA LYS A 39 -6.98 30.57 10.71
C LYS A 39 -7.10 31.72 9.72
N LEU A 40 -6.03 31.98 8.99
CA LEU A 40 -6.04 32.93 7.89
C LEU A 40 -7.22 32.56 7.00
N PRO A 41 -8.11 33.54 6.67
CA PRO A 41 -9.22 33.28 5.77
C PRO A 41 -8.65 32.95 4.39
N GLY A 42 -8.76 31.70 3.97
CA GLY A 42 -8.28 31.21 2.68
C GLY A 42 -7.56 29.86 2.68
N GLN A 43 -7.32 29.24 3.84
CA GLN A 43 -6.99 27.82 3.88
C GLN A 43 -8.31 27.03 4.01
N GLU A 44 -9.07 26.98 2.92
CA GLU A 44 -9.90 25.81 2.68
C GLU A 44 -8.91 24.62 2.62
N GLU A 45 -8.94 23.77 3.63
CA GLU A 45 -8.42 22.41 3.48
C GLU A 45 -9.23 21.84 2.31
N THR A 46 -8.67 21.89 1.11
CA THR A 46 -9.16 21.10 0.01
C THR A 46 -9.10 19.68 0.54
N GLN A 47 -10.25 19.10 0.91
CA GLN A 47 -10.36 17.68 1.15
C GLN A 47 -10.01 17.06 -0.19
N GLU A 48 -8.78 16.58 -0.28
CA GLU A 48 -8.32 15.85 -1.44
C GLU A 48 -9.17 14.60 -1.53
N GLU A 49 -10.15 14.62 -2.44
CA GLU A 49 -11.03 13.49 -2.68
C GLU A 49 -10.21 12.33 -3.28
N GLY A 50 -10.59 11.10 -2.95
CA GLY A 50 -9.97 9.88 -3.48
C GLY A 50 -9.06 9.12 -2.50
N VAL A 51 -8.74 7.90 -2.87
CA VAL A 51 -7.85 7.00 -2.12
C VAL A 51 -6.42 7.18 -2.61
N LEU A 52 -5.48 7.35 -1.70
CA LEU A 52 -4.06 7.47 -2.03
C LEU A 52 -3.52 6.11 -2.50
N ASN A 53 -3.00 6.06 -3.72
CA ASN A 53 -2.26 4.90 -4.20
C ASN A 53 -0.85 4.91 -3.57
N PRO A 54 -0.51 3.93 -2.73
CA PRO A 54 0.77 3.92 -2.00
C PRO A 54 1.99 3.62 -2.88
N LEU A 55 1.79 3.23 -4.14
CA LEU A 55 2.85 2.97 -5.11
C LEU A 55 3.18 4.19 -5.97
N THR A 56 2.19 5.04 -6.27
CA THR A 56 2.34 6.21 -7.14
C THR A 56 2.33 7.53 -6.38
N GLY A 57 1.72 7.56 -5.19
CA GLY A 57 1.47 8.79 -4.43
C GLY A 57 0.34 9.64 -5.01
N LEU A 58 -0.38 9.16 -6.00
CA LEU A 58 -1.51 9.84 -6.61
C LEU A 58 -2.81 9.46 -5.90
N ARG A 59 -3.78 10.39 -5.89
CA ARG A 59 -5.13 10.11 -5.43
C ARG A 59 -5.97 9.62 -6.61
N GLU A 60 -6.70 8.56 -6.37
CA GLU A 60 -7.53 7.89 -7.35
C GLU A 60 -8.96 7.77 -6.84
N GLU A 61 -9.95 7.87 -7.73
CA GLU A 61 -11.38 7.74 -7.38
C GLU A 61 -11.78 6.29 -7.07
N THR A 62 -10.85 5.36 -7.25
CA THR A 62 -11.08 3.92 -7.11
C THR A 62 -10.97 3.48 -5.65
N SER A 63 -11.89 2.63 -5.21
CA SER A 63 -11.72 1.86 -3.98
C SER A 63 -10.99 0.56 -4.29
N TYR A 64 -9.86 0.33 -3.66
CA TYR A 64 -9.12 -0.92 -3.85
C TYR A 64 -9.78 -2.06 -3.09
N THR A 65 -9.97 -3.20 -3.76
CA THR A 65 -10.49 -4.42 -3.13
C THR A 65 -9.48 -5.02 -2.16
N LEU A 66 -8.19 -4.81 -2.44
CA LEU A 66 -7.10 -5.26 -1.59
C LEU A 66 -6.31 -4.06 -1.08
N GLU A 67 -5.93 -4.10 0.18
CA GLU A 67 -4.94 -3.18 0.74
C GLU A 67 -3.50 -3.55 0.38
N ARG A 68 -3.32 -4.69 -0.29
CA ARG A 68 -2.02 -5.24 -0.72
C ARG A 68 -1.88 -5.16 -2.23
N PRO A 69 -0.74 -4.69 -2.76
CA PRO A 69 -0.50 -4.77 -4.20
C PRO A 69 -0.28 -6.22 -4.65
N ILE A 70 -0.44 -6.46 -5.94
CA ILE A 70 0.12 -7.66 -6.56
C ILE A 70 1.47 -7.35 -7.19
N ALA A 71 2.40 -8.32 -7.12
CA ALA A 71 3.69 -8.25 -7.77
C ALA A 71 3.82 -9.39 -8.78
N VAL A 72 3.90 -9.08 -10.06
CA VAL A 72 3.91 -10.07 -11.14
C VAL A 72 5.29 -10.17 -11.77
N MET A 73 5.83 -11.40 -11.84
CA MET A 73 7.13 -11.67 -12.47
C MET A 73 6.97 -11.70 -13.99
N ILE A 74 7.26 -10.59 -14.65
CA ILE A 74 7.07 -10.39 -16.10
C ILE A 74 8.33 -10.74 -16.87
N ASN A 75 8.13 -11.44 -17.98
CA ASN A 75 9.15 -11.79 -18.92
C ASN A 75 9.61 -10.58 -19.75
N ASN A 76 10.90 -10.28 -19.75
CA ASN A 76 11.49 -9.17 -20.52
C ASN A 76 12.43 -9.64 -21.65
N LEU A 77 12.31 -10.89 -22.07
CA LEU A 77 13.04 -11.39 -23.23
C LEU A 77 12.46 -10.81 -24.52
N LYS A 78 13.33 -10.55 -25.49
CA LYS A 78 12.93 -10.02 -26.80
C LYS A 78 11.85 -10.86 -27.48
N GLN A 79 11.91 -12.19 -27.36
CA GLN A 79 10.93 -13.12 -27.90
C GLN A 79 9.54 -12.99 -27.24
N ALA A 80 9.51 -12.52 -25.99
CA ALA A 80 8.29 -12.34 -25.21
C ALA A 80 7.67 -10.95 -25.34
N THR A 81 8.31 -10.03 -26.08
CA THR A 81 7.82 -8.66 -26.30
C THR A 81 6.72 -8.61 -27.37
N PRO A 82 5.73 -7.70 -27.23
CA PRO A 82 5.47 -6.87 -26.06
C PRO A 82 4.85 -7.67 -24.92
N PRO A 83 5.19 -7.38 -23.66
CA PRO A 83 4.43 -7.88 -22.52
C PRO A 83 3.04 -7.22 -22.50
N ARG A 84 2.03 -7.92 -21.92
CA ARG A 84 0.67 -7.40 -21.80
C ARG A 84 0.40 -6.89 -20.40
N GLY A 85 -0.50 -5.90 -20.27
CA GLY A 85 -0.87 -5.29 -18.99
C GLY A 85 0.09 -4.24 -18.47
N MET A 86 1.22 -4.01 -19.15
CA MET A 86 2.26 -3.11 -18.65
C MET A 86 1.92 -1.61 -18.75
N SER A 87 0.86 -1.23 -19.45
CA SER A 87 0.39 0.16 -19.45
C SER A 87 -0.36 0.57 -18.19
N ALA A 88 -0.71 -0.41 -17.34
CA ALA A 88 -1.52 -0.21 -16.15
C ALA A 88 -0.73 -0.51 -14.84
N TYR A 89 0.58 -0.71 -14.89
CA TYR A 89 1.35 -0.90 -13.67
C TYR A 89 1.56 0.43 -12.93
N ASP A 90 1.55 0.36 -11.61
CA ASP A 90 1.81 1.52 -10.73
C ASP A 90 3.29 1.73 -10.49
N GLY A 91 4.08 0.66 -10.57
CA GLY A 91 5.52 0.70 -10.41
C GLY A 91 6.18 -0.58 -10.90
N ALA A 92 7.50 -0.55 -11.11
CA ALA A 92 8.23 -1.74 -11.52
C ALA A 92 9.66 -1.73 -11.01
N PHE A 93 10.18 -2.95 -10.77
CA PHE A 93 11.61 -3.18 -10.63
C PHE A 93 12.11 -3.94 -11.84
N GLU A 94 13.08 -3.40 -12.55
CA GLU A 94 13.83 -4.14 -13.56
C GLU A 94 15.08 -4.72 -12.91
N VAL A 95 15.20 -6.05 -12.92
CA VAL A 95 16.22 -6.79 -12.18
C VAL A 95 16.91 -7.79 -13.08
N LEU A 96 18.25 -7.82 -13.00
CA LEU A 96 19.05 -8.81 -13.71
C LEU A 96 18.71 -10.22 -13.24
N ALA A 97 18.46 -11.11 -14.20
CA ALA A 97 18.39 -12.56 -14.01
C ALA A 97 19.67 -13.23 -14.52
N GLU A 98 19.68 -14.56 -14.58
CA GLU A 98 20.80 -15.30 -15.14
C GLU A 98 20.92 -15.09 -16.66
N GLY A 99 22.13 -15.17 -17.21
CA GLY A 99 22.37 -15.12 -18.66
C GLY A 99 22.18 -13.75 -19.28
N GLU A 100 22.48 -12.69 -18.54
CA GLU A 100 22.37 -11.29 -18.99
C GLU A 100 20.92 -10.89 -19.39
N ILE A 101 19.93 -11.55 -18.80
CA ILE A 101 18.52 -11.29 -19.05
C ILE A 101 17.95 -10.46 -17.91
N ASN A 102 17.25 -9.38 -18.23
CA ASN A 102 16.49 -8.65 -17.24
C ASN A 102 15.07 -9.21 -17.11
N ARG A 103 14.53 -9.15 -15.92
CA ARG A 103 13.14 -9.46 -15.63
C ARG A 103 12.48 -8.28 -14.96
N ILE A 104 11.22 -8.05 -15.25
CA ILE A 104 10.43 -6.99 -14.64
C ILE A 104 9.58 -7.60 -13.53
N ILE A 105 9.59 -6.96 -12.37
CA ILE A 105 8.62 -7.21 -11.31
C ILE A 105 7.64 -6.05 -11.41
N ALA A 106 6.49 -6.27 -12.03
CA ALA A 106 5.47 -5.25 -12.18
C ALA A 106 4.55 -5.23 -10.96
N LEU A 107 4.29 -4.06 -10.43
CA LEU A 107 3.46 -3.82 -9.26
C LEU A 107 2.14 -3.18 -9.71
N PHE A 108 1.03 -3.70 -9.18
CA PHE A 108 -0.29 -3.19 -9.48
C PHE A 108 -1.10 -3.09 -8.19
N TYR A 109 -1.76 -1.98 -7.99
CA TYR A 109 -2.73 -1.79 -6.91
C TYR A 109 -4.15 -1.93 -7.44
N ASP A 110 -4.50 -1.21 -8.51
CA ASP A 110 -5.75 -1.39 -9.26
C ASP A 110 -5.52 -2.33 -10.45
N TYR A 111 -5.72 -3.62 -10.25
CA TYR A 111 -5.47 -4.64 -11.28
C TYR A 111 -6.73 -5.30 -11.83
N GLU A 112 -7.89 -5.17 -11.16
CA GLU A 112 -9.08 -5.98 -11.47
C GLU A 112 -9.59 -5.80 -12.90
N SER A 113 -9.48 -4.59 -13.43
CA SER A 113 -9.92 -4.26 -14.79
C SER A 113 -8.95 -4.70 -15.89
N ILE A 114 -7.76 -5.20 -15.56
CA ILE A 114 -6.72 -5.53 -16.54
C ILE A 114 -7.03 -6.90 -17.19
N PRO A 115 -7.33 -6.92 -18.50
CA PRO A 115 -7.79 -8.14 -19.16
C PRO A 115 -6.71 -9.19 -19.33
N GLU A 116 -5.44 -8.79 -19.45
CA GLU A 116 -4.31 -9.70 -19.64
C GLU A 116 -3.04 -9.10 -19.00
N ILE A 117 -2.35 -9.92 -18.20
CA ILE A 117 -1.08 -9.59 -17.58
C ILE A 117 -0.07 -10.70 -17.89
N GLY A 118 1.08 -10.35 -18.42
CA GLY A 118 2.14 -11.33 -18.69
C GLY A 118 3.01 -10.98 -19.92
N SER A 119 3.82 -11.94 -20.35
CA SER A 119 3.91 -13.34 -19.91
C SER A 119 4.59 -13.47 -18.55
N VAL A 120 4.04 -14.34 -17.72
CA VAL A 120 4.50 -14.57 -16.35
C VAL A 120 5.66 -15.58 -16.34
N ARG A 121 6.66 -15.37 -15.49
CA ARG A 121 7.88 -16.17 -15.42
C ARG A 121 8.27 -16.55 -13.99
N SER A 122 9.34 -17.33 -13.93
CA SER A 122 9.90 -17.84 -12.68
C SER A 122 10.48 -16.75 -11.80
N ALA A 123 10.30 -16.88 -10.50
CA ALA A 123 10.86 -16.01 -9.48
C ALA A 123 12.30 -16.38 -9.09
N ARG A 124 12.96 -15.46 -8.39
CA ARG A 124 14.25 -15.62 -7.74
C ARG A 124 14.17 -15.08 -6.30
N ASP A 125 15.01 -15.55 -5.42
CA ASP A 125 15.01 -15.15 -4.01
C ASP A 125 15.22 -13.64 -3.82
N TYR A 126 16.10 -13.04 -4.60
CA TYR A 126 16.38 -11.61 -4.54
C TYR A 126 15.24 -10.74 -5.09
N TYR A 127 14.35 -11.27 -5.94
CA TYR A 127 13.12 -10.57 -6.34
C TYR A 127 12.18 -10.42 -5.15
N PHE A 128 12.00 -11.48 -4.38
CA PHE A 128 11.19 -11.41 -3.16
C PHE A 128 11.77 -10.44 -2.13
N LYS A 129 13.10 -10.37 -2.00
CA LYS A 129 13.76 -9.42 -1.10
C LYS A 129 13.45 -7.97 -1.43
N LEU A 130 13.33 -7.65 -2.73
CA LEU A 130 12.99 -6.31 -3.21
C LEU A 130 11.54 -5.93 -2.91
N VAL A 131 10.60 -6.85 -3.13
CA VAL A 131 9.17 -6.52 -3.03
C VAL A 131 8.57 -6.79 -1.65
N ARG A 132 9.22 -7.62 -0.83
CA ARG A 132 8.72 -7.97 0.52
C ARG A 132 8.32 -6.76 1.38
N PRO A 133 9.05 -5.63 1.36
CA PRO A 133 8.65 -4.45 2.13
C PRO A 133 7.31 -3.82 1.69
N LEU A 134 6.80 -4.18 0.52
CA LEU A 134 5.49 -3.75 0.02
C LEU A 134 4.36 -4.70 0.42
N ASP A 135 4.69 -5.84 1.05
CA ASP A 135 3.75 -6.89 1.44
C ASP A 135 2.82 -7.37 0.30
N PRO A 136 3.32 -7.61 -0.93
CA PRO A 136 2.48 -7.97 -2.05
C PRO A 136 2.02 -9.42 -2.00
N ILE A 137 0.95 -9.74 -2.74
CA ILE A 137 0.70 -11.09 -3.22
C ILE A 137 1.53 -11.30 -4.48
N VAL A 138 2.45 -12.26 -4.46
CA VAL A 138 3.42 -12.43 -5.56
C VAL A 138 2.97 -13.50 -6.54
N LEU A 139 2.81 -13.10 -7.82
CA LEU A 139 2.43 -13.98 -8.92
C LEU A 139 3.67 -14.39 -9.70
N HIS A 140 3.91 -15.71 -9.80
CA HIS A 140 5.03 -16.24 -10.56
C HIS A 140 4.73 -17.63 -11.11
N TYR A 141 5.44 -18.03 -12.15
CA TYR A 141 5.32 -19.36 -12.73
C TYR A 141 6.66 -20.08 -12.64
N GLY A 142 6.82 -20.86 -11.57
CA GLY A 142 8.08 -21.51 -11.22
C GLY A 142 9.04 -20.58 -10.47
N GLY A 143 10.19 -21.14 -10.08
CA GLY A 143 11.23 -20.42 -9.35
C GLY A 143 12.53 -21.21 -9.29
N SER A 144 13.62 -20.56 -8.83
CA SER A 144 14.84 -21.26 -8.44
C SER A 144 14.67 -21.96 -7.09
N ASP A 145 15.53 -22.94 -6.80
CA ASP A 145 15.53 -23.59 -5.49
C ASP A 145 15.70 -22.58 -4.35
N ALA A 146 16.57 -21.58 -4.54
CA ALA A 146 16.76 -20.50 -3.58
C ALA A 146 15.47 -19.69 -3.37
N ALA A 147 14.68 -19.46 -4.44
CA ALA A 147 13.38 -18.79 -4.35
C ALA A 147 12.39 -19.59 -3.47
N TYR A 148 12.28 -20.90 -3.70
CA TYR A 148 11.39 -21.75 -2.90
C TYR A 148 11.83 -21.83 -1.43
N ILE A 149 13.14 -21.92 -1.16
CA ILE A 149 13.66 -21.87 0.20
C ILE A 149 13.30 -20.55 0.87
N TYR A 150 13.46 -19.43 0.17
CA TYR A 150 13.17 -18.09 0.69
C TYR A 150 11.68 -17.91 0.98
N ILE A 151 10.79 -18.34 0.08
CA ILE A 151 9.34 -18.33 0.26
C ILE A 151 8.97 -19.06 1.55
N LYS A 152 9.46 -20.28 1.70
CA LYS A 152 9.17 -21.14 2.88
C LYS A 152 9.68 -20.54 4.18
N GLN A 153 10.93 -20.06 4.21
CA GLN A 153 11.54 -19.48 5.40
C GLN A 153 10.86 -18.21 5.88
N ASN A 154 10.37 -17.39 4.94
CA ASN A 154 9.74 -16.10 5.24
C ASN A 154 8.22 -16.15 5.20
N LYS A 155 7.61 -17.31 4.93
CA LYS A 155 6.15 -17.51 4.83
C LYS A 155 5.49 -16.50 3.87
N LEU A 156 6.13 -16.30 2.70
CA LEU A 156 5.64 -15.33 1.74
C LEU A 156 4.34 -15.80 1.10
N ASP A 157 3.45 -14.86 0.86
CA ASP A 157 2.20 -15.11 0.16
C ASP A 157 2.45 -15.09 -1.36
N THR A 158 2.40 -16.26 -1.98
CA THR A 158 2.68 -16.41 -3.40
C THR A 158 1.62 -17.23 -4.11
N LEU A 159 1.36 -16.90 -5.37
CA LEU A 159 0.50 -17.63 -6.30
C LEU A 159 1.37 -18.24 -7.40
N ASN A 160 1.87 -19.44 -7.13
CA ASN A 160 2.81 -20.14 -8.01
C ASN A 160 2.08 -21.04 -9.00
N GLY A 161 2.17 -20.77 -10.29
CA GLY A 161 1.56 -21.58 -11.35
C GLY A 161 2.14 -22.99 -11.54
N MET A 162 3.14 -23.39 -10.74
CA MET A 162 3.59 -24.80 -10.69
C MET A 162 2.73 -25.63 -9.72
N GLU A 163 1.84 -25.00 -8.96
CA GLU A 163 0.87 -25.65 -8.10
C GLU A 163 -0.45 -25.82 -8.87
N SER A 164 -0.93 -27.07 -9.01
CA SER A 164 -2.06 -27.38 -9.88
C SER A 164 -3.36 -26.66 -9.52
N ASN A 165 -3.61 -26.42 -8.23
CA ASN A 165 -4.77 -25.68 -7.75
C ASN A 165 -4.65 -24.17 -8.05
N VAL A 166 -3.44 -23.62 -8.14
CA VAL A 166 -3.19 -22.23 -8.52
C VAL A 166 -3.23 -22.09 -10.04
N ASP A 167 -2.56 -22.98 -10.78
CA ASP A 167 -2.49 -22.93 -12.25
C ASP A 167 -3.89 -22.93 -12.88
N SER A 168 -4.76 -23.84 -12.45
CA SER A 168 -6.10 -23.97 -13.00
C SER A 168 -7.02 -22.76 -12.77
N LEU A 169 -6.82 -22.04 -11.66
CA LEU A 169 -7.59 -20.85 -11.32
C LEU A 169 -7.05 -19.60 -12.00
N LEU A 170 -5.74 -19.42 -11.93
CA LEU A 170 -5.09 -18.15 -12.15
C LEU A 170 -4.50 -17.99 -13.54
N TYR A 171 -3.97 -19.05 -14.14
CA TYR A 171 -3.15 -18.95 -15.34
C TYR A 171 -3.78 -19.62 -16.57
N TRP A 172 -3.39 -19.12 -17.73
CA TRP A 172 -3.61 -19.83 -19.00
C TRP A 172 -2.41 -19.68 -19.92
N ARG A 173 -2.38 -20.50 -20.97
CA ARG A 173 -1.37 -20.40 -22.02
C ARG A 173 -1.97 -19.87 -23.31
N ASP A 174 -1.43 -18.73 -23.76
CA ASP A 174 -1.83 -18.09 -25.01
C ASP A 174 -1.28 -18.92 -26.20
N GLN A 175 -2.20 -19.43 -27.01
CA GLN A 175 -1.87 -20.30 -28.14
C GLN A 175 -1.16 -19.55 -29.28
N GLN A 176 -1.42 -18.28 -29.46
CA GLN A 176 -0.70 -17.45 -30.44
C GLN A 176 0.74 -17.22 -29.99
N ARG A 177 0.93 -16.96 -28.70
CA ARG A 177 2.24 -16.76 -28.10
C ARG A 177 3.07 -18.07 -28.14
N ILE A 178 2.46 -19.23 -27.95
CA ILE A 178 3.15 -20.51 -28.13
C ILE A 178 3.73 -20.62 -29.54
N LYS A 179 2.94 -20.27 -30.56
CA LYS A 179 3.35 -20.36 -31.96
C LYS A 179 4.42 -19.34 -32.35
N SER A 180 4.34 -18.13 -31.81
CA SER A 180 5.23 -17.02 -32.21
C SER A 180 6.50 -16.91 -31.39
N ALA A 181 6.46 -17.28 -30.11
CA ALA A 181 7.55 -17.06 -29.16
C ALA A 181 8.00 -18.34 -28.42
N GLY A 182 7.18 -19.39 -28.44
CA GLY A 182 7.47 -20.64 -27.74
C GLY A 182 6.66 -20.82 -26.44
N TYR A 183 6.59 -22.06 -26.00
CA TYR A 183 5.77 -22.49 -24.86
C TYR A 183 6.09 -21.75 -23.56
N GLU A 184 7.38 -21.50 -23.31
CA GLU A 184 7.84 -20.86 -22.09
C GLU A 184 7.47 -19.36 -21.98
N HIS A 185 7.04 -18.72 -23.08
CA HIS A 185 6.67 -17.32 -23.13
C HIS A 185 5.15 -17.07 -23.18
N SER A 186 4.35 -18.10 -22.89
CA SER A 186 2.91 -18.13 -23.17
C SER A 186 2.01 -18.06 -21.94
N VAL A 187 2.54 -17.96 -20.73
CA VAL A 187 1.75 -17.91 -19.50
C VAL A 187 1.23 -16.49 -19.25
N PHE A 188 -0.08 -16.37 -19.08
CA PHE A 188 -0.77 -15.13 -18.80
C PHE A 188 -1.76 -15.29 -17.65
N THR A 189 -2.15 -14.17 -17.06
CA THR A 189 -3.25 -14.03 -16.11
C THR A 189 -4.07 -12.79 -16.45
N SER A 190 -5.15 -12.54 -15.71
CA SER A 190 -5.93 -11.29 -15.75
C SER A 190 -6.24 -10.82 -14.35
N GLY A 191 -6.63 -9.57 -14.20
CA GLY A 191 -7.05 -9.02 -12.92
C GLY A 191 -8.23 -9.76 -12.31
N GLU A 192 -9.24 -10.12 -13.13
CA GLU A 192 -10.39 -10.93 -12.72
C GLU A 192 -9.95 -12.28 -12.12
N LYS A 193 -9.05 -13.00 -12.81
CA LYS A 193 -8.53 -14.29 -12.33
C LYS A 193 -7.71 -14.15 -11.03
N VAL A 194 -6.99 -13.06 -10.89
CA VAL A 194 -6.26 -12.78 -9.63
C VAL A 194 -7.25 -12.61 -8.49
N ARG A 195 -8.29 -11.79 -8.66
CA ARG A 195 -9.34 -11.59 -7.65
C ARG A 195 -10.00 -12.90 -7.27
N GLU A 196 -10.42 -13.70 -8.25
CA GLU A 196 -11.02 -15.02 -8.02
C GLU A 196 -10.09 -15.98 -7.28
N ALA A 197 -8.81 -16.01 -7.63
CA ALA A 197 -7.83 -16.87 -6.98
C ALA A 197 -7.55 -16.42 -5.53
N VAL A 198 -7.47 -15.12 -5.27
CA VAL A 198 -7.32 -14.57 -3.92
C VAL A 198 -8.50 -14.98 -3.03
N GLU A 199 -9.73 -14.87 -3.54
CA GLU A 199 -10.95 -15.24 -2.84
C GLU A 199 -11.02 -16.76 -2.59
N GLN A 200 -10.88 -17.59 -3.64
CA GLN A 200 -11.03 -19.04 -3.54
C GLN A 200 -9.92 -19.72 -2.74
N LEU A 201 -8.73 -19.13 -2.72
CA LEU A 201 -7.58 -19.63 -1.95
C LEU A 201 -7.45 -18.96 -0.58
N GLU A 202 -8.44 -18.15 -0.19
CA GLU A 202 -8.53 -17.47 1.10
C GLU A 202 -7.23 -16.70 1.44
N ARG A 203 -6.69 -15.95 0.44
CA ARG A 203 -5.48 -15.17 0.65
C ARG A 203 -5.78 -13.93 1.47
N ARG A 204 -4.82 -13.53 2.30
CA ARG A 204 -4.92 -12.31 3.11
C ARG A 204 -5.03 -11.08 2.20
N THR A 205 -6.03 -10.25 2.42
CA THR A 205 -6.32 -9.02 1.67
C THR A 205 -5.82 -7.75 2.34
N GLU A 206 -5.74 -7.77 3.67
CA GLU A 206 -5.25 -6.65 4.47
C GLU A 206 -3.72 -6.61 4.52
N THR A 207 -3.16 -5.41 4.49
CA THR A 207 -1.71 -5.25 4.61
C THR A 207 -1.24 -5.36 6.07
N GLU A 208 -0.05 -5.91 6.28
CA GLU A 208 0.65 -5.88 7.57
C GLU A 208 1.63 -4.69 7.65
N GLN A 209 1.71 -3.88 6.61
CA GLN A 209 2.58 -2.71 6.59
C GLN A 209 1.98 -1.58 7.46
N THR A 210 2.78 -1.11 8.41
CA THR A 210 2.41 0.01 9.29
C THR A 210 2.93 1.35 8.78
N GLU A 211 3.92 1.32 7.89
CA GLU A 211 4.56 2.50 7.33
C GLU A 211 4.62 2.41 5.81
N PRO A 212 4.38 3.48 5.08
CA PRO A 212 4.48 3.47 3.62
C PRO A 212 5.93 3.21 3.18
N PHE A 213 6.10 2.34 2.19
CA PHE A 213 7.42 2.03 1.61
C PHE A 213 8.00 3.22 0.85
N PHE A 214 7.15 3.92 0.07
CA PHE A 214 7.53 5.13 -0.64
C PHE A 214 7.09 6.36 0.14
N ARG A 215 7.94 7.39 0.13
CA ARG A 215 7.60 8.73 0.60
C ARG A 215 7.62 9.67 -0.59
N PHE A 216 6.43 10.15 -0.94
CA PHE A 216 6.27 11.09 -2.03
C PHE A 216 6.51 12.52 -1.53
N ARG A 217 7.11 13.35 -2.38
CA ARG A 217 7.29 14.77 -2.10
C ARG A 217 6.04 15.53 -2.51
N GLY A 218 5.70 16.59 -1.76
CA GLY A 218 4.69 17.53 -2.19
C GLY A 218 5.12 18.30 -3.44
N GLU A 219 4.16 18.87 -4.16
CA GLU A 219 4.40 19.61 -5.41
C GLU A 219 5.39 20.79 -5.24
N GLU A 220 5.50 21.35 -4.02
CA GLU A 220 6.40 22.46 -3.71
C GLU A 220 7.84 22.04 -3.38
N GLU A 221 8.10 20.74 -3.23
CA GLU A 221 9.44 20.26 -2.90
C GLU A 221 10.24 19.94 -4.19
N GLU A 222 11.19 20.84 -4.55
CA GLU A 222 12.15 20.53 -5.59
C GLU A 222 12.92 19.24 -5.32
N ALA A 223 12.97 18.35 -6.31
CA ALA A 223 13.76 17.14 -6.26
C ALA A 223 15.26 17.50 -6.19
N LYS A 224 15.84 17.50 -5.01
CA LYS A 224 17.29 17.64 -4.84
C LYS A 224 17.92 16.25 -4.91
N ALA A 225 18.85 16.06 -5.87
CA ALA A 225 19.68 14.88 -5.88
C ALA A 225 20.51 14.83 -4.59
N THR A 226 20.24 13.84 -3.72
CA THR A 226 20.88 13.73 -2.40
C THR A 226 22.11 12.83 -2.39
N GLY A 227 22.62 12.40 -3.53
CA GLY A 227 23.83 11.59 -3.60
C GLY A 227 24.54 11.68 -4.94
N SER A 228 25.85 11.69 -4.90
CA SER A 228 26.69 11.45 -6.08
C SER A 228 27.32 10.06 -5.96
N LEU A 229 27.03 9.19 -6.92
CA LEU A 229 27.85 8.00 -7.12
C LEU A 229 29.07 8.41 -7.96
N PRO A 230 30.30 8.00 -7.58
CA PRO A 230 31.48 8.32 -8.38
C PRO A 230 31.30 7.84 -9.82
N GLY A 231 31.34 8.77 -10.79
CA GLY A 231 31.24 8.48 -12.21
C GLY A 231 29.82 8.40 -12.79
N VAL A 232 28.76 8.67 -12.01
CA VAL A 232 27.37 8.71 -12.51
C VAL A 232 26.74 10.05 -12.18
N THR A 233 26.36 10.79 -13.21
CA THR A 233 25.52 11.99 -13.07
C THR A 233 24.09 11.56 -13.39
N ILE A 234 23.21 11.62 -12.39
CA ILE A 234 21.78 11.43 -12.59
C ILE A 234 21.18 12.82 -12.74
N THR A 235 20.72 13.13 -13.95
CA THR A 235 19.91 14.32 -14.20
C THR A 235 18.46 13.88 -14.19
N VAL A 236 17.67 14.46 -13.29
CA VAL A 236 16.22 14.24 -13.19
C VAL A 236 15.52 15.41 -13.87
#